data_7a14c80c21f24803190917c887d397ba
#
_entry.id   7a14c80c21f24803190917c887d397ba
#
_cell.length_a   1.000
_cell.length_b   1.000
_cell.length_c   1.000
_cell.angle_alpha   90.00
_cell.angle_beta   90.00
_cell.angle_gamma   90.00
#
_symmetry.space_group_name_H-M   'P 1'
#
loop_
_entity.id
_entity.type
_entity.pdbx_description
1 polymer ?
#
loop_
_entity_poly.entity_id
_entity_poly.type
_entity_poly.pdbx_seq_one_letter_code
_entity_poly.pdbx_strand_id
1 'polypeptide(L)'
;MREGMFIKKNVDKWNEYQHNPTSDPDETAERFITLVDDLSYAKTFYPRSKVTRWINSIASAIYLSIYKNKKEKYSRVFTFWKYEVPLLFKKYHRLLLFTFLLFSLFVGIGVFSSIKDESFIRGILGDSYVDMTEDNISKGDPFGVYKSDNPFTNFVYIAMNNSFVALLMVIGGVLIGIGTIWAMWNNGLMLGCFQYIFFAKGLGFQSILVIWVHGTLEILSLVIASTAGLVITQGILFPGTYSRLVSFKRGIKDAMKIMIVLVPVFIIASFFENYVTYLMGNTFDKQSSGGLPVWAGILILTLSLSFIIWYFVIYPIQLHKEGYHIQKNGAIKLTVKPI
;
A
#
# COMPACT_ATOMS: atom_id res chain seq x y z
N MET A 1 -4.05 36.59 -45.74
CA MET A 1 -5.19 36.10 -46.58
C MET A 1 -6.45 36.66 -45.95
N ARG A 2 -7.50 37.00 -46.74
CA ARG A 2 -8.80 37.42 -46.17
C ARG A 2 -9.49 36.21 -45.52
N GLU A 3 -10.22 36.41 -44.41
CA GLU A 3 -10.85 35.32 -43.63
C GLU A 3 -11.70 34.38 -44.51
N GLY A 4 -12.57 34.91 -45.37
CA GLY A 4 -13.40 34.09 -46.25
C GLY A 4 -12.61 33.19 -47.21
N MET A 5 -11.44 33.64 -47.70
CA MET A 5 -10.56 32.80 -48.52
C MET A 5 -9.86 31.71 -47.68
N PHE A 6 -9.50 31.98 -46.43
CA PHE A 6 -8.93 31.03 -45.51
C PHE A 6 -9.92 29.92 -45.20
N ILE A 7 -11.18 30.30 -44.90
CA ILE A 7 -12.25 29.33 -44.67
C ILE A 7 -12.48 28.49 -45.92
N LYS A 8 -12.69 29.11 -47.08
CA LYS A 8 -12.97 28.39 -48.34
C LYS A 8 -11.87 27.38 -48.70
N LYS A 9 -10.63 27.69 -48.36
CA LYS A 9 -9.48 26.79 -48.61
C LYS A 9 -9.44 25.56 -47.69
N ASN A 10 -9.94 25.66 -46.45
CA ASN A 10 -9.69 24.66 -45.43
C ASN A 10 -10.96 24.01 -44.86
N VAL A 11 -12.15 24.52 -45.17
CA VAL A 11 -13.43 24.09 -44.56
C VAL A 11 -13.71 22.59 -44.78
N ASP A 12 -13.43 22.06 -45.95
CA ASP A 12 -13.68 20.66 -46.30
C ASP A 12 -12.79 19.73 -45.44
N LYS A 13 -11.52 20.10 -45.30
CA LYS A 13 -10.57 19.41 -44.41
C LYS A 13 -11.02 19.42 -42.95
N TRP A 14 -11.47 20.58 -42.44
CA TRP A 14 -11.92 20.67 -41.04
C TRP A 14 -13.22 19.88 -40.80
N ASN A 15 -14.16 19.88 -41.77
CA ASN A 15 -15.35 19.06 -41.71
C ASN A 15 -15.02 17.58 -41.74
N GLU A 16 -14.09 17.16 -42.58
CA GLU A 16 -13.62 15.78 -42.61
C GLU A 16 -13.05 15.36 -41.24
N TYR A 17 -12.16 16.16 -40.66
CA TYR A 17 -11.54 15.87 -39.37
C TYR A 17 -12.57 15.85 -38.21
N GLN A 18 -13.62 16.63 -38.30
CA GLN A 18 -14.70 16.68 -37.31
C GLN A 18 -15.63 15.48 -37.40
N HIS A 19 -16.01 15.05 -38.62
CA HIS A 19 -17.06 14.05 -38.82
C HIS A 19 -16.52 12.65 -39.06
N ASN A 20 -15.28 12.51 -39.52
CA ASN A 20 -14.65 11.23 -39.82
C ASN A 20 -13.43 11.02 -38.91
N PRO A 21 -13.62 10.66 -37.62
CA PRO A 21 -12.51 10.38 -36.72
C PRO A 21 -11.76 9.12 -37.17
N THR A 22 -10.42 9.20 -37.19
CA THR A 22 -9.56 8.07 -37.50
C THR A 22 -9.13 7.33 -36.23
N SER A 23 -8.87 6.03 -36.36
CA SER A 23 -8.30 5.18 -35.30
C SER A 23 -6.80 4.98 -35.46
N ASP A 24 -6.22 5.46 -36.56
CA ASP A 24 -4.78 5.39 -36.84
C ASP A 24 -4.05 6.47 -36.02
N PRO A 25 -3.06 6.11 -35.18
CA PRO A 25 -2.30 7.04 -34.36
C PRO A 25 -1.49 8.04 -35.19
N ASP A 26 -0.91 7.62 -36.32
CA ASP A 26 -0.06 8.46 -37.15
C ASP A 26 -0.91 9.49 -37.89
N GLU A 27 -2.04 9.07 -38.46
CA GLU A 27 -3.00 9.96 -39.09
C GLU A 27 -3.61 10.94 -38.07
N THR A 28 -3.91 10.50 -36.84
CA THR A 28 -4.41 11.36 -35.77
C THR A 28 -3.39 12.43 -35.41
N ALA A 29 -2.10 12.09 -35.35
CA ALA A 29 -1.02 13.04 -35.07
C ALA A 29 -0.87 14.07 -36.20
N GLU A 30 -0.92 13.64 -37.46
CA GLU A 30 -0.83 14.52 -38.62
C GLU A 30 -2.02 15.51 -38.71
N ARG A 31 -3.22 15.00 -38.48
CA ARG A 31 -4.44 15.84 -38.41
C ARG A 31 -4.34 16.88 -37.30
N PHE A 32 -3.82 16.48 -36.13
CA PHE A 32 -3.63 17.39 -35.01
C PHE A 32 -2.61 18.48 -35.30
N ILE A 33 -1.45 18.14 -35.86
CA ILE A 33 -0.43 19.14 -36.28
C ILE A 33 -1.01 20.14 -37.25
N THR A 34 -1.70 19.67 -38.31
CA THR A 34 -2.33 20.49 -39.29
C THR A 34 -3.36 21.47 -38.70
N LEU A 35 -4.19 20.98 -37.75
CA LEU A 35 -5.16 21.85 -37.07
C LEU A 35 -4.52 22.88 -36.14
N VAL A 36 -3.39 22.53 -35.50
CA VAL A 36 -2.64 23.46 -34.64
C VAL A 36 -2.03 24.58 -35.47
N ASP A 37 -1.53 24.28 -36.67
CA ASP A 37 -1.01 25.27 -37.62
C ASP A 37 -2.11 26.19 -38.10
N ASP A 38 -3.26 25.65 -38.56
CA ASP A 38 -4.42 26.43 -38.97
C ASP A 38 -4.98 27.29 -37.82
N LEU A 39 -5.00 26.76 -36.59
CA LEU A 39 -5.42 27.47 -35.39
C LEU A 39 -4.48 28.62 -35.04
N SER A 40 -3.17 28.40 -35.17
CA SER A 40 -2.14 29.40 -34.90
C SER A 40 -2.29 30.57 -35.90
N TYR A 41 -2.49 30.25 -37.18
CA TYR A 41 -2.79 31.25 -38.20
C TYR A 41 -4.09 32.03 -37.90
N ALA A 42 -5.17 31.29 -37.56
CA ALA A 42 -6.45 31.88 -37.23
C ALA A 42 -6.40 32.79 -35.99
N LYS A 43 -5.66 32.38 -34.94
CA LYS A 43 -5.45 33.17 -33.71
C LYS A 43 -4.69 34.46 -34.00
N THR A 44 -3.74 34.43 -34.92
CA THR A 44 -2.93 35.58 -35.28
C THR A 44 -3.73 36.62 -36.09
N PHE A 45 -4.47 36.16 -37.10
CA PHE A 45 -5.14 37.05 -38.05
C PHE A 45 -6.63 37.27 -37.77
N TYR A 46 -7.31 36.34 -37.09
CA TYR A 46 -8.76 36.36 -36.81
C TYR A 46 -9.08 36.00 -35.36
N PRO A 47 -8.49 36.65 -34.35
CA PRO A 47 -8.52 36.19 -32.95
C PRO A 47 -9.93 36.09 -32.34
N ARG A 48 -10.88 36.93 -32.83
CA ARG A 48 -12.28 36.98 -32.34
C ARG A 48 -13.28 36.26 -33.22
N SER A 49 -12.83 35.62 -34.30
CA SER A 49 -13.70 34.97 -35.27
C SER A 49 -14.36 33.71 -34.75
N LYS A 50 -15.53 33.36 -35.30
CA LYS A 50 -16.20 32.07 -35.05
C LYS A 50 -15.38 30.92 -35.60
N VAL A 51 -14.62 31.13 -36.69
CA VAL A 51 -13.77 30.08 -37.28
C VAL A 51 -12.63 29.69 -36.34
N THR A 52 -12.02 30.64 -35.65
CA THR A 52 -10.96 30.36 -34.67
C THR A 52 -11.48 29.50 -33.52
N ARG A 53 -12.70 29.75 -33.03
CA ARG A 53 -13.35 28.94 -32.01
C ARG A 53 -13.68 27.53 -32.52
N TRP A 54 -14.13 27.43 -33.77
CA TRP A 54 -14.46 26.15 -34.39
C TRP A 54 -13.21 25.27 -34.57
N ILE A 55 -12.14 25.80 -35.17
CA ILE A 55 -10.85 25.06 -35.30
C ILE A 55 -10.33 24.62 -33.92
N ASN A 56 -10.41 25.53 -32.91
CA ASN A 56 -9.99 25.21 -31.55
C ASN A 56 -10.83 24.07 -30.94
N SER A 57 -12.13 23.99 -31.23
CA SER A 57 -12.97 22.88 -30.72
C SER A 57 -12.58 21.54 -31.34
N ILE A 58 -12.27 21.50 -32.65
CA ILE A 58 -11.83 20.28 -33.35
C ILE A 58 -10.44 19.86 -32.82
N ALA A 59 -9.50 20.80 -32.75
CA ALA A 59 -8.17 20.52 -32.23
C ALA A 59 -8.21 20.03 -30.77
N SER A 60 -9.08 20.62 -29.94
CA SER A 60 -9.29 20.17 -28.55
C SER A 60 -9.90 18.78 -28.47
N ALA A 61 -10.83 18.43 -29.35
CA ALA A 61 -11.44 17.10 -29.40
C ALA A 61 -10.40 16.03 -29.78
N ILE A 62 -9.55 16.30 -30.79
CA ILE A 62 -8.46 15.40 -31.17
C ILE A 62 -7.41 15.30 -30.04
N TYR A 63 -7.03 16.43 -29.45
CA TYR A 63 -6.13 16.44 -28.29
C TYR A 63 -6.66 15.55 -27.16
N LEU A 64 -7.93 15.72 -26.78
CA LEU A 64 -8.56 14.89 -25.75
C LEU A 64 -8.62 13.41 -26.15
N SER A 65 -8.79 13.09 -27.44
CA SER A 65 -8.78 11.70 -27.92
C SER A 65 -7.40 11.05 -27.79
N ILE A 66 -6.33 11.80 -28.10
CA ILE A 66 -4.93 11.35 -27.94
C ILE A 66 -4.62 11.12 -26.46
N TYR A 67 -5.03 12.02 -25.59
CA TYR A 67 -4.77 11.98 -24.14
C TYR A 67 -5.87 11.29 -23.34
N LYS A 68 -6.97 10.82 -23.99
CA LYS A 68 -8.02 10.08 -23.33
C LYS A 68 -7.42 8.80 -22.75
N ASN A 69 -7.43 8.69 -21.44
CA ASN A 69 -7.00 7.46 -20.78
C ASN A 69 -7.75 6.25 -21.36
N LYS A 70 -7.05 5.39 -22.07
CA LYS A 70 -7.60 4.10 -22.50
C LYS A 70 -8.08 3.38 -21.26
N LYS A 71 -9.32 2.88 -21.27
CA LYS A 71 -9.81 2.01 -20.18
C LYS A 71 -8.75 0.95 -19.91
N GLU A 72 -8.26 0.91 -18.68
CA GLU A 72 -7.26 -0.07 -18.25
C GLU A 72 -7.86 -1.47 -18.48
N LYS A 73 -7.11 -2.35 -19.16
CA LYS A 73 -7.54 -3.73 -19.40
C LYS A 73 -7.51 -4.48 -18.06
N TYR A 74 -8.40 -5.48 -17.87
CA TYR A 74 -8.37 -6.37 -16.70
C TYR A 74 -6.99 -7.00 -16.45
N SER A 75 -6.20 -7.21 -17.52
CA SER A 75 -4.80 -7.64 -17.42
C SER A 75 -3.92 -6.70 -16.58
N ARG A 76 -4.33 -5.43 -16.37
CA ARG A 76 -3.60 -4.47 -15.54
C ARG A 76 -3.57 -4.86 -14.06
N VAL A 77 -4.69 -5.37 -13.53
CA VAL A 77 -4.76 -5.86 -12.14
C VAL A 77 -3.76 -7.00 -11.94
N PHE A 78 -3.76 -7.98 -12.86
CA PHE A 78 -2.82 -9.08 -12.80
C PHE A 78 -1.36 -8.63 -12.90
N THR A 79 -1.06 -7.70 -13.83
CA THR A 79 0.27 -7.13 -14.00
C THR A 79 0.74 -6.36 -12.76
N PHE A 80 -0.20 -5.65 -12.09
CA PHE A 80 0.07 -4.94 -10.85
C PHE A 80 0.58 -5.89 -9.75
N TRP A 81 -0.17 -6.96 -9.46
CA TRP A 81 0.18 -7.90 -8.40
C TRP A 81 1.39 -8.78 -8.75
N LYS A 82 1.53 -9.18 -10.03
CA LYS A 82 2.60 -10.08 -10.44
C LYS A 82 3.96 -9.41 -10.62
N TYR A 83 3.98 -8.17 -11.11
CA TYR A 83 5.23 -7.52 -11.49
C TYR A 83 5.45 -6.17 -10.80
N GLU A 84 4.44 -5.29 -10.82
CA GLU A 84 4.63 -3.90 -10.40
C GLU A 84 4.93 -3.81 -8.91
N VAL A 85 4.12 -4.47 -8.09
CA VAL A 85 4.27 -4.49 -6.63
C VAL A 85 5.58 -5.17 -6.20
N PRO A 86 5.91 -6.39 -6.64
CA PRO A 86 7.18 -7.01 -6.25
C PRO A 86 8.41 -6.20 -6.67
N LEU A 87 8.41 -5.63 -7.88
CA LEU A 87 9.52 -4.77 -8.31
C LEU A 87 9.61 -3.48 -7.49
N LEU A 88 8.48 -2.96 -6.98
CA LEU A 88 8.47 -1.83 -6.07
C LEU A 88 9.12 -2.20 -4.73
N PHE A 89 8.84 -3.38 -4.18
CA PHE A 89 9.52 -3.91 -2.99
C PHE A 89 11.01 -4.13 -3.24
N LYS A 90 11.41 -4.60 -4.42
CA LYS A 90 12.82 -4.68 -4.79
C LYS A 90 13.49 -3.31 -4.79
N LYS A 91 12.80 -2.28 -5.27
CA LYS A 91 13.32 -0.90 -5.26
C LYS A 91 13.59 -0.40 -3.84
N TYR A 92 12.73 -0.74 -2.89
CA TYR A 92 12.76 -0.24 -1.50
C TYR A 92 13.23 -1.27 -0.47
N HIS A 93 13.83 -2.39 -0.88
CA HIS A 93 14.18 -3.50 0.04
C HIS A 93 15.13 -3.09 1.18
N ARG A 94 16.05 -2.13 0.94
CA ARG A 94 16.94 -1.61 2.00
C ARG A 94 16.17 -0.80 3.03
N LEU A 95 15.20 -0.03 2.57
CA LEU A 95 14.31 0.73 3.46
C LEU A 95 13.40 -0.21 4.25
N LEU A 96 12.89 -1.27 3.61
CA LEU A 96 12.10 -2.31 4.29
C LEU A 96 12.92 -3.01 5.38
N LEU A 97 14.17 -3.36 5.11
CA LEU A 97 15.06 -3.92 6.13
C LEU A 97 15.30 -2.92 7.27
N PHE A 98 15.54 -1.66 6.96
CA PHE A 98 15.72 -0.61 7.97
C PHE A 98 14.48 -0.47 8.86
N THR A 99 13.28 -0.39 8.29
CA THR A 99 12.03 -0.30 9.07
C THR A 99 11.80 -1.53 9.92
N PHE A 100 12.09 -2.72 9.40
CA PHE A 100 11.99 -3.96 10.17
C PHE A 100 12.93 -3.97 11.38
N LEU A 101 14.20 -3.60 11.19
CA LEU A 101 15.18 -3.54 12.28
C LEU A 101 14.81 -2.46 13.31
N LEU A 102 14.36 -1.30 12.86
CA LEU A 102 13.93 -0.21 13.73
C LEU A 102 12.69 -0.58 14.55
N PHE A 103 11.69 -1.22 13.92
CA PHE A 103 10.52 -1.72 14.63
C PHE A 103 10.89 -2.79 15.66
N SER A 104 11.76 -3.74 15.28
CA SER A 104 12.27 -4.77 16.19
C SER A 104 13.02 -4.18 17.39
N LEU A 105 13.77 -3.10 17.17
CA LEU A 105 14.41 -2.35 18.25
C LEU A 105 13.37 -1.77 19.22
N PHE A 106 12.29 -1.18 18.71
CA PHE A 106 11.22 -0.62 19.55
C PHE A 106 10.48 -1.70 20.33
N VAL A 107 10.23 -2.86 19.73
CA VAL A 107 9.71 -4.05 20.44
C VAL A 107 10.67 -4.47 21.55
N GLY A 108 11.97 -4.56 21.27
CA GLY A 108 13.01 -4.89 22.25
C GLY A 108 13.05 -3.90 23.42
N ILE A 109 12.91 -2.59 23.15
CA ILE A 109 12.81 -1.57 24.21
C ILE A 109 11.56 -1.80 25.06
N GLY A 110 10.41 -2.10 24.44
CA GLY A 110 9.16 -2.40 25.15
C GLY A 110 9.34 -3.58 26.11
N VAL A 111 9.91 -4.71 25.62
CA VAL A 111 10.20 -5.89 26.44
C VAL A 111 11.17 -5.55 27.57
N PHE A 112 12.29 -4.89 27.26
CA PHE A 112 13.30 -4.57 28.27
C PHE A 112 12.77 -3.64 29.37
N SER A 113 12.01 -2.61 29.00
CA SER A 113 11.38 -1.70 29.96
C SER A 113 10.37 -2.42 30.84
N SER A 114 9.59 -3.33 30.27
CA SER A 114 8.62 -4.16 31.02
C SER A 114 9.26 -5.10 32.04
N ILE A 115 10.47 -5.61 31.75
CA ILE A 115 11.25 -6.43 32.70
C ILE A 115 11.69 -5.60 33.91
N LYS A 116 11.96 -4.31 33.71
CA LYS A 116 12.52 -3.42 34.76
C LYS A 116 11.45 -2.75 35.61
N ASP A 117 10.30 -2.46 35.00
CA ASP A 117 9.24 -1.69 35.65
C ASP A 117 7.87 -2.16 35.15
N GLU A 118 7.11 -2.78 36.05
CA GLU A 118 5.75 -3.23 35.73
C GLU A 118 4.78 -2.07 35.49
N SER A 119 5.02 -0.90 36.10
CA SER A 119 4.22 0.30 35.86
C SER A 119 4.32 0.79 34.41
N PHE A 120 5.43 0.51 33.75
CA PHE A 120 5.62 0.81 32.34
C PHE A 120 4.60 0.09 31.44
N ILE A 121 4.29 -1.16 31.74
CA ILE A 121 3.29 -1.96 31.00
C ILE A 121 1.94 -1.28 31.09
N ARG A 122 1.53 -0.89 32.31
CA ARG A 122 0.26 -0.20 32.56
C ARG A 122 0.20 1.15 31.85
N GLY A 123 1.31 1.88 31.84
CA GLY A 123 1.43 3.16 31.11
C GLY A 123 1.28 3.03 29.59
N ILE A 124 1.70 1.91 29.00
CA ILE A 124 1.63 1.65 27.55
C ILE A 124 0.28 1.01 27.15
N LEU A 125 -0.15 -0.03 27.87
CA LEU A 125 -1.36 -0.81 27.52
C LEU A 125 -2.64 -0.26 28.17
N GLY A 126 -2.51 0.51 29.24
CA GLY A 126 -3.59 0.99 30.08
C GLY A 126 -3.96 -0.01 31.18
N ASP A 127 -4.35 0.52 32.34
CA ASP A 127 -4.71 -0.31 33.50
C ASP A 127 -5.83 -1.30 33.20
N SER A 128 -6.90 -0.84 32.56
CA SER A 128 -8.07 -1.69 32.24
C SER A 128 -7.71 -2.90 31.39
N TYR A 129 -6.78 -2.75 30.44
CA TYR A 129 -6.35 -3.86 29.58
C TYR A 129 -5.48 -4.87 30.36
N VAL A 130 -4.58 -4.37 31.20
CA VAL A 130 -3.72 -5.22 32.02
C VAL A 130 -4.56 -6.00 33.04
N ASP A 131 -5.45 -5.32 33.76
CA ASP A 131 -6.34 -5.95 34.75
C ASP A 131 -7.24 -7.02 34.12
N MET A 132 -7.84 -6.73 32.96
CA MET A 132 -8.63 -7.69 32.19
C MET A 132 -7.79 -8.93 31.80
N THR A 133 -6.56 -8.71 31.33
CA THR A 133 -5.68 -9.80 30.92
C THR A 133 -5.29 -10.67 32.11
N GLU A 134 -4.95 -10.07 33.25
CA GLU A 134 -4.61 -10.78 34.48
C GLU A 134 -5.80 -11.56 35.04
N ASP A 135 -7.00 -10.96 35.02
CA ASP A 135 -8.24 -11.62 35.42
C ASP A 135 -8.54 -12.85 34.53
N ASN A 136 -8.42 -12.70 33.21
CA ASN A 136 -8.58 -13.81 32.27
C ASN A 136 -7.58 -14.95 32.55
N ILE A 137 -6.31 -14.61 32.79
CA ILE A 137 -5.27 -15.60 33.12
C ILE A 137 -5.63 -16.32 34.42
N SER A 138 -6.08 -15.58 35.44
CA SER A 138 -6.45 -16.16 36.74
C SER A 138 -7.63 -17.13 36.64
N LYS A 139 -8.58 -16.85 35.76
CA LYS A 139 -9.76 -17.69 35.46
C LYS A 139 -9.41 -18.91 34.60
N GLY A 140 -8.20 -19.00 34.06
CA GLY A 140 -7.75 -20.10 33.19
C GLY A 140 -8.14 -19.95 31.71
N ASP A 141 -8.59 -18.77 31.30
CA ASP A 141 -8.89 -18.39 29.92
C ASP A 141 -7.98 -17.21 29.47
N PRO A 142 -6.67 -17.42 29.30
CA PRO A 142 -5.71 -16.35 29.09
C PRO A 142 -5.93 -15.55 27.77
N PHE A 143 -6.67 -16.13 26.84
CA PHE A 143 -6.97 -15.54 25.53
C PHE A 143 -8.42 -15.14 25.36
N GLY A 144 -9.16 -14.98 26.47
CA GLY A 144 -10.58 -14.58 26.49
C GLY A 144 -10.86 -13.24 25.80
N VAL A 145 -9.87 -12.37 25.69
CA VAL A 145 -9.97 -11.09 24.95
C VAL A 145 -10.40 -11.26 23.48
N TYR A 146 -10.09 -12.41 22.87
CA TYR A 146 -10.47 -12.72 21.49
C TYR A 146 -11.87 -13.31 21.32
N LYS A 147 -12.61 -13.50 22.44
CA LYS A 147 -13.99 -13.96 22.43
C LYS A 147 -14.92 -12.76 22.25
N SER A 148 -15.59 -12.68 21.11
CA SER A 148 -16.50 -11.58 20.75
C SER A 148 -17.94 -12.07 20.63
N ASP A 149 -18.89 -11.31 21.21
CA ASP A 149 -20.33 -11.57 21.08
C ASP A 149 -20.84 -11.36 19.65
N ASN A 150 -20.15 -10.52 18.85
CA ASN A 150 -20.47 -10.27 17.46
C ASN A 150 -19.22 -10.36 16.56
N PRO A 151 -18.83 -11.57 16.15
CA PRO A 151 -17.60 -11.78 15.38
C PRO A 151 -17.54 -11.00 14.06
N PHE A 152 -18.67 -10.85 13.36
CA PHE A 152 -18.67 -10.15 12.07
C PHE A 152 -18.42 -8.63 12.24
N THR A 153 -19.10 -8.01 13.19
CA THR A 153 -18.90 -6.57 13.47
C THR A 153 -17.47 -6.30 13.94
N ASN A 154 -16.94 -7.17 14.80
CA ASN A 154 -15.58 -7.06 15.30
C ASN A 154 -14.55 -7.27 14.18
N PHE A 155 -14.75 -8.26 13.29
CA PHE A 155 -13.93 -8.48 12.11
C PHE A 155 -13.84 -7.21 11.23
N VAL A 156 -14.99 -6.60 10.91
CA VAL A 156 -15.02 -5.37 10.11
C VAL A 156 -14.30 -4.22 10.82
N TYR A 157 -14.56 -4.07 12.12
CA TYR A 157 -13.94 -3.02 12.94
C TYR A 157 -12.41 -3.16 12.96
N ILE A 158 -11.88 -4.36 13.21
CA ILE A 158 -10.44 -4.63 13.25
C ILE A 158 -9.80 -4.40 11.87
N ALA A 159 -10.42 -4.89 10.79
CA ALA A 159 -9.92 -4.69 9.43
C ALA A 159 -9.81 -3.20 9.07
N MET A 160 -10.82 -2.40 9.46
CA MET A 160 -10.82 -0.96 9.25
C MET A 160 -9.80 -0.26 10.14
N ASN A 161 -9.72 -0.62 11.42
CA ASN A 161 -8.78 -0.04 12.38
C ASN A 161 -7.33 -0.25 11.95
N ASN A 162 -6.95 -1.49 11.59
CA ASN A 162 -5.59 -1.82 11.18
C ASN A 162 -5.22 -1.13 9.85
N SER A 163 -6.17 -1.07 8.90
CA SER A 163 -6.00 -0.31 7.66
C SER A 163 -5.84 1.19 7.93
N PHE A 164 -6.57 1.74 8.89
CA PHE A 164 -6.49 3.15 9.28
C PHE A 164 -5.16 3.47 9.97
N VAL A 165 -4.71 2.63 10.91
CA VAL A 165 -3.39 2.78 11.56
C VAL A 165 -2.27 2.74 10.53
N ALA A 166 -2.32 1.78 9.59
CA ALA A 166 -1.37 1.71 8.49
C ALA A 166 -1.40 2.97 7.62
N LEU A 167 -2.59 3.51 7.31
CA LEU A 167 -2.73 4.76 6.56
C LEU A 167 -2.12 5.95 7.32
N LEU A 168 -2.31 6.03 8.63
CA LEU A 168 -1.68 7.06 9.47
C LEU A 168 -0.14 6.96 9.43
N MET A 169 0.42 5.74 9.45
CA MET A 169 1.86 5.53 9.27
C MET A 169 2.35 6.04 7.92
N VAL A 170 1.58 5.81 6.84
CA VAL A 170 1.91 6.29 5.49
C VAL A 170 1.84 7.82 5.44
N ILE A 171 0.77 8.43 5.96
CA ILE A 171 0.58 9.89 5.99
C ILE A 171 1.66 10.56 6.86
N GLY A 172 2.05 9.91 7.96
CA GLY A 172 3.12 10.37 8.84
C GLY A 172 4.45 10.61 8.12
N GLY A 173 4.66 9.98 6.97
CA GLY A 173 5.82 10.21 6.11
C GLY A 173 5.87 11.62 5.49
N VAL A 174 4.74 12.30 5.35
CA VAL A 174 4.67 13.70 4.87
C VAL A 174 5.30 14.66 5.87
N LEU A 175 5.25 14.34 7.16
CA LEU A 175 5.90 15.08 8.24
C LEU A 175 7.39 14.71 8.38
N ILE A 176 8.09 14.60 7.27
CA ILE A 176 9.52 14.25 7.20
C ILE A 176 9.85 12.95 7.98
N GLY A 177 8.89 12.02 8.00
CA GLY A 177 9.02 10.71 8.64
C GLY A 177 8.77 10.68 10.14
N ILE A 178 8.66 11.82 10.81
CA ILE A 178 8.44 11.89 12.27
C ILE A 178 7.17 11.15 12.66
N GLY A 179 6.08 11.39 11.94
CA GLY A 179 4.80 10.72 12.22
C GLY A 179 4.87 9.20 12.01
N THR A 180 5.57 8.74 10.97
CA THR A 180 5.78 7.31 10.73
C THR A 180 6.59 6.66 11.85
N ILE A 181 7.71 7.28 12.26
CA ILE A 181 8.58 6.78 13.33
C ILE A 181 7.84 6.78 14.67
N TRP A 182 7.06 7.83 14.95
CA TRP A 182 6.23 7.92 16.15
C TRP A 182 5.19 6.79 16.22
N ALA A 183 4.50 6.53 15.12
CA ALA A 183 3.53 5.44 15.07
C ALA A 183 4.22 4.06 15.20
N MET A 184 5.40 3.87 14.58
CA MET A 184 6.22 2.67 14.77
C MET A 184 6.66 2.48 16.21
N TRP A 185 7.09 3.55 16.88
CA TRP A 185 7.49 3.55 18.28
C TRP A 185 6.35 3.06 19.18
N ASN A 186 5.17 3.67 19.07
CA ASN A 186 4.02 3.30 19.89
C ASN A 186 3.59 1.84 19.66
N ASN A 187 3.48 1.41 18.40
CA ASN A 187 3.09 0.03 18.08
C ASN A 187 4.17 -0.99 18.49
N GLY A 188 5.45 -0.63 18.36
CA GLY A 188 6.56 -1.49 18.78
C GLY A 188 6.61 -1.66 20.30
N LEU A 189 6.50 -0.58 21.06
CA LEU A 189 6.43 -0.64 22.52
C LEU A 189 5.20 -1.46 22.98
N MET A 190 4.04 -1.18 22.40
CA MET A 190 2.80 -1.90 22.69
C MET A 190 2.97 -3.41 22.50
N LEU A 191 3.51 -3.84 21.35
CA LEU A 191 3.76 -5.25 21.06
C LEU A 191 4.75 -5.87 22.05
N GLY A 192 5.82 -5.13 22.41
CA GLY A 192 6.82 -5.59 23.38
C GLY A 192 6.23 -5.82 24.77
N CYS A 193 5.48 -4.83 25.29
CA CYS A 193 4.78 -4.94 26.58
C CYS A 193 3.74 -6.07 26.58
N PHE A 194 2.92 -6.11 25.52
CA PHE A 194 1.89 -7.13 25.36
C PHE A 194 2.45 -8.55 25.36
N GLN A 195 3.47 -8.79 24.58
CA GLN A 195 4.09 -10.12 24.52
C GLN A 195 4.79 -10.49 25.86
N TYR A 196 5.40 -9.51 26.53
CA TYR A 196 6.07 -9.73 27.80
C TYR A 196 5.11 -10.23 28.90
N ILE A 197 3.87 -9.72 28.99
CA ILE A 197 2.89 -10.17 30.01
C ILE A 197 2.72 -11.69 29.96
N PHE A 198 2.54 -12.25 28.77
CA PHE A 198 2.35 -13.70 28.61
C PHE A 198 3.63 -14.49 28.95
N PHE A 199 4.80 -13.98 28.58
CA PHE A 199 6.07 -14.64 28.92
C PHE A 199 6.32 -14.60 30.42
N ALA A 200 6.05 -13.49 31.10
CA ALA A 200 6.21 -13.36 32.56
C ALA A 200 5.28 -14.30 33.35
N LYS A 201 4.11 -14.65 32.81
CA LYS A 201 3.15 -15.59 33.41
C LYS A 201 3.37 -17.05 32.96
N GLY A 202 4.45 -17.35 32.22
CA GLY A 202 4.77 -18.71 31.74
C GLY A 202 3.93 -19.18 30.55
N LEU A 203 3.19 -18.26 29.88
CA LEU A 203 2.30 -18.54 28.77
C LEU A 203 2.91 -18.15 27.39
N GLY A 204 4.23 -17.92 27.35
CA GLY A 204 4.90 -17.41 26.15
C GLY A 204 4.71 -18.27 24.91
N PHE A 205 4.84 -19.60 25.02
CA PHE A 205 4.65 -20.50 23.88
C PHE A 205 3.19 -20.50 23.39
N GLN A 206 2.24 -20.55 24.32
CA GLN A 206 0.81 -20.48 23.99
C GLN A 206 0.47 -19.17 23.31
N SER A 207 0.99 -18.04 23.82
CA SER A 207 0.74 -16.72 23.22
C SER A 207 1.28 -16.62 21.81
N ILE A 208 2.45 -17.20 21.49
CA ILE A 208 2.95 -17.26 20.12
C ILE A 208 1.97 -18.02 19.23
N LEU A 209 1.50 -19.20 19.66
CA LEU A 209 0.60 -20.02 18.84
C LEU A 209 -0.79 -19.38 18.63
N VAL A 210 -1.28 -18.61 19.60
CA VAL A 210 -2.60 -17.99 19.52
C VAL A 210 -2.52 -16.64 18.81
N ILE A 211 -1.66 -15.75 19.28
CA ILE A 211 -1.62 -14.35 18.85
C ILE A 211 -0.97 -14.21 17.47
N TRP A 212 0.12 -14.92 17.22
CA TRP A 212 0.86 -14.76 15.95
C TRP A 212 0.21 -15.44 14.75
N VAL A 213 -0.86 -16.20 14.94
CA VAL A 213 -1.69 -16.72 13.82
C VAL A 213 -2.19 -15.55 12.94
N HIS A 214 -2.71 -14.48 13.54
CA HIS A 214 -3.10 -13.26 12.84
C HIS A 214 -1.98 -12.20 12.90
N GLY A 215 -1.32 -12.07 14.04
CA GLY A 215 -0.31 -11.05 14.32
C GLY A 215 0.88 -11.09 13.35
N THR A 216 1.24 -12.26 12.82
CA THR A 216 2.28 -12.36 11.77
C THR A 216 1.93 -11.52 10.55
N LEU A 217 0.69 -11.59 10.05
CA LEU A 217 0.24 -10.81 8.91
C LEU A 217 0.10 -9.33 9.25
N GLU A 218 -0.49 -9.04 10.41
CA GLU A 218 -0.78 -7.68 10.87
C GLU A 218 0.50 -6.89 11.14
N ILE A 219 1.36 -7.40 12.01
CA ILE A 219 2.59 -6.69 12.45
C ILE A 219 3.55 -6.48 11.29
N LEU A 220 3.77 -7.51 10.45
CA LEU A 220 4.61 -7.34 9.27
C LEU A 220 4.00 -6.36 8.25
N SER A 221 2.67 -6.29 8.15
CA SER A 221 1.99 -5.29 7.33
C SER A 221 2.16 -3.87 7.88
N LEU A 222 2.17 -3.67 9.20
CA LEU A 222 2.49 -2.36 9.81
C LEU A 222 3.93 -1.93 9.52
N VAL A 223 4.90 -2.86 9.56
CA VAL A 223 6.29 -2.60 9.16
C VAL A 223 6.37 -2.17 7.68
N ILE A 224 5.62 -2.85 6.82
CA ILE A 224 5.54 -2.50 5.39
C ILE A 224 4.87 -1.13 5.20
N ALA A 225 3.79 -0.81 5.93
CA ALA A 225 3.14 0.50 5.90
C ALA A 225 4.08 1.62 6.34
N SER A 226 4.89 1.35 7.37
CA SER A 226 5.94 2.28 7.81
C SER A 226 7.00 2.50 6.73
N THR A 227 7.37 1.44 6.01
CA THR A 227 8.25 1.57 4.83
C THR A 227 7.62 2.51 3.79
N ALA A 228 6.33 2.37 3.51
CA ALA A 228 5.63 3.26 2.58
C ALA A 228 5.63 4.73 3.05
N GLY A 229 5.45 4.97 4.35
CA GLY A 229 5.60 6.31 4.93
C GLY A 229 7.01 6.89 4.71
N LEU A 230 8.06 6.10 5.00
CA LEU A 230 9.44 6.54 4.78
C LEU A 230 9.80 6.67 3.29
N VAL A 231 9.10 6.00 2.36
CA VAL A 231 9.22 6.26 0.90
C VAL A 231 8.80 7.69 0.56
N ILE A 232 7.71 8.19 1.16
CA ILE A 232 7.30 9.60 1.00
C ILE A 232 8.36 10.53 1.55
N THR A 233 8.85 10.25 2.76
CA THR A 233 9.94 10.99 3.41
C THR A 233 11.19 11.07 2.54
N GLN A 234 11.59 9.93 1.97
CA GLN A 234 12.73 9.87 1.05
C GLN A 234 12.52 10.76 -0.18
N GLY A 235 11.29 10.80 -0.71
CA GLY A 235 10.93 11.67 -1.83
C GLY A 235 11.05 13.16 -1.51
N ILE A 236 10.84 13.56 -0.25
CA ILE A 236 10.97 14.95 0.22
C ILE A 236 12.44 15.31 0.47
N LEU A 237 13.14 14.47 1.23
CA LEU A 237 14.48 14.76 1.71
C LEU A 237 15.58 14.51 0.66
N PHE A 238 15.40 13.47 -0.18
CA PHE A 238 16.41 13.01 -1.13
C PHE A 238 15.86 12.96 -2.56
N PRO A 239 15.49 14.11 -3.16
CA PRO A 239 14.85 14.16 -4.48
C PRO A 239 15.73 13.70 -5.64
N GLY A 240 17.05 13.61 -5.43
CA GLY A 240 18.01 13.27 -6.48
C GLY A 240 18.03 14.31 -7.61
N THR A 241 17.89 13.85 -8.85
CA THR A 241 17.88 14.71 -10.06
C THR A 241 16.51 15.33 -10.36
N TYR A 242 15.47 15.02 -9.58
CA TYR A 242 14.12 15.54 -9.78
C TYR A 242 13.87 16.79 -8.93
N SER A 243 12.93 17.65 -9.36
CA SER A 243 12.43 18.68 -8.47
C SER A 243 11.75 18.03 -7.24
N ARG A 244 11.80 18.70 -6.08
CA ARG A 244 11.20 18.19 -4.83
C ARG A 244 9.74 17.78 -5.00
N LEU A 245 8.95 18.59 -5.70
CA LEU A 245 7.53 18.31 -5.94
C LEU A 245 7.33 17.04 -6.78
N VAL A 246 8.14 16.84 -7.82
CA VAL A 246 8.07 15.64 -8.68
C VAL A 246 8.48 14.40 -7.89
N SER A 247 9.54 14.49 -7.10
CA SER A 247 10.01 13.38 -6.24
C SER A 247 8.97 13.02 -5.18
N PHE A 248 8.38 14.01 -4.51
CA PHE A 248 7.30 13.85 -3.54
C PHE A 248 6.08 13.15 -4.15
N LYS A 249 5.57 13.62 -5.31
CA LYS A 249 4.45 12.98 -6.01
C LYS A 249 4.74 11.52 -6.37
N ARG A 250 5.98 11.19 -6.74
CA ARG A 250 6.40 9.81 -7.00
C ARG A 250 6.41 8.98 -5.73
N GLY A 251 6.93 9.53 -4.63
CA GLY A 251 6.91 8.88 -3.32
C GLY A 251 5.48 8.54 -2.87
N ILE A 252 4.54 9.50 -2.98
CA ILE A 252 3.13 9.24 -2.69
C ILE A 252 2.56 8.14 -3.58
N LYS A 253 2.81 8.18 -4.90
CA LYS A 253 2.31 7.16 -5.83
C LYS A 253 2.82 5.78 -5.48
N ASP A 254 4.08 5.64 -5.13
CA ASP A 254 4.69 4.36 -4.74
C ASP A 254 4.14 3.90 -3.37
N ALA A 255 4.01 4.79 -2.39
CA ALA A 255 3.44 4.51 -1.08
C ALA A 255 1.97 4.05 -1.16
N MET A 256 1.16 4.71 -1.99
CA MET A 256 -0.24 4.31 -2.20
C MET A 256 -0.37 2.93 -2.85
N LYS A 257 0.53 2.55 -3.77
CA LYS A 257 0.56 1.20 -4.32
C LYS A 257 0.85 0.15 -3.24
N ILE A 258 1.79 0.44 -2.34
CA ILE A 258 2.07 -0.44 -1.19
C ILE A 258 0.84 -0.54 -0.31
N MET A 259 0.18 0.58 0.02
CA MET A 259 -1.01 0.59 0.87
C MET A 259 -2.16 -0.24 0.28
N ILE A 260 -2.41 -0.15 -1.04
CA ILE A 260 -3.45 -0.95 -1.73
C ILE A 260 -3.21 -2.45 -1.53
N VAL A 261 -1.94 -2.88 -1.50
CA VAL A 261 -1.57 -4.29 -1.28
C VAL A 261 -1.81 -4.74 0.15
N LEU A 262 -1.66 -3.85 1.12
CA LEU A 262 -1.81 -4.17 2.54
C LEU A 262 -3.27 -4.35 2.96
N VAL A 263 -4.22 -3.67 2.30
CA VAL A 263 -5.65 -3.78 2.65
C VAL A 263 -6.15 -5.22 2.62
N PRO A 264 -5.97 -6.02 1.55
CA PRO A 264 -6.35 -7.43 1.57
C PRO A 264 -5.65 -8.26 2.66
N VAL A 265 -4.38 -7.93 2.97
CA VAL A 265 -3.64 -8.63 4.02
C VAL A 265 -4.24 -8.35 5.40
N PHE A 266 -4.62 -7.09 5.69
CA PHE A 266 -5.32 -6.75 6.93
C PHE A 266 -6.70 -7.40 7.01
N ILE A 267 -7.44 -7.51 5.91
CA ILE A 267 -8.73 -8.23 5.89
C ILE A 267 -8.52 -9.70 6.27
N ILE A 268 -7.50 -10.36 5.71
CA ILE A 268 -7.17 -11.76 6.04
C ILE A 268 -6.71 -11.89 7.49
N ALA A 269 -5.87 -10.97 7.98
CA ALA A 269 -5.41 -10.95 9.36
C ALA A 269 -6.58 -10.82 10.33
N SER A 270 -7.49 -9.88 10.10
CA SER A 270 -8.69 -9.66 10.92
C SER A 270 -9.65 -10.85 10.88
N PHE A 271 -9.75 -11.54 9.74
CA PHE A 271 -10.50 -12.79 9.66
C PHE A 271 -9.85 -13.86 10.56
N PHE A 272 -8.53 -14.01 10.51
CA PHE A 272 -7.84 -14.96 11.39
C PHE A 272 -8.01 -14.59 12.85
N GLU A 273 -7.94 -13.30 13.20
CA GLU A 273 -8.11 -12.85 14.58
C GLU A 273 -9.48 -13.24 15.15
N ASN A 274 -10.56 -12.97 14.42
CA ASN A 274 -11.91 -13.20 14.92
C ASN A 274 -12.39 -14.65 14.86
N TYR A 275 -11.94 -15.41 13.86
CA TYR A 275 -12.48 -16.75 13.62
C TYR A 275 -11.50 -17.87 13.90
N VAL A 276 -10.20 -17.64 13.79
CA VAL A 276 -9.17 -18.67 13.97
C VAL A 276 -8.48 -18.53 15.31
N THR A 277 -8.09 -17.30 15.69
CA THR A 277 -7.42 -17.01 16.95
C THR A 277 -8.29 -17.39 18.15
N TYR A 278 -9.59 -17.11 18.08
CA TYR A 278 -10.57 -17.56 19.06
C TYR A 278 -10.55 -19.08 19.26
N LEU A 279 -10.56 -19.85 18.17
CA LEU A 279 -10.51 -21.33 18.23
C LEU A 279 -9.15 -21.82 18.76
N MET A 280 -8.06 -21.13 18.42
CA MET A 280 -6.74 -21.45 19.00
C MET A 280 -6.69 -21.11 20.48
N GLY A 281 -7.31 -20.00 20.92
CA GLY A 281 -7.45 -19.65 22.35
C GLY A 281 -8.15 -20.74 23.15
N ASN A 282 -9.24 -21.28 22.61
CA ASN A 282 -9.99 -22.37 23.24
C ASN A 282 -9.15 -23.62 23.49
N THR A 283 -8.10 -23.88 22.72
CA THR A 283 -7.18 -25.01 22.94
C THR A 283 -6.45 -24.89 24.28
N PHE A 284 -6.26 -23.69 24.77
CA PHE A 284 -5.55 -23.40 26.03
C PHE A 284 -6.50 -22.93 27.14
N ASP A 285 -7.80 -22.86 26.87
CA ASP A 285 -8.83 -22.58 27.89
C ASP A 285 -9.22 -23.85 28.62
N LYS A 286 -9.06 -23.87 29.93
CA LYS A 286 -9.38 -25.04 30.79
C LYS A 286 -10.87 -25.38 30.84
N GLN A 287 -11.74 -24.46 30.48
CA GLN A 287 -13.20 -24.59 30.55
C GLN A 287 -13.84 -24.89 29.16
N SER A 288 -13.06 -24.74 28.09
CA SER A 288 -13.54 -24.96 26.72
C SER A 288 -13.37 -26.41 26.28
N SER A 289 -14.39 -26.96 25.62
CA SER A 289 -14.36 -28.32 25.06
C SER A 289 -13.98 -28.36 23.56
N GLY A 290 -13.73 -27.21 22.93
CA GLY A 290 -13.49 -27.12 21.49
C GLY A 290 -12.39 -26.13 21.14
N GLY A 291 -11.35 -26.61 20.45
CA GLY A 291 -10.25 -25.76 19.98
C GLY A 291 -9.60 -26.35 18.73
N LEU A 292 -8.79 -25.54 18.05
CA LEU A 292 -7.99 -26.02 16.92
C LEU A 292 -6.75 -26.77 17.47
N PRO A 293 -6.36 -27.89 16.85
CA PRO A 293 -5.17 -28.60 17.26
C PRO A 293 -3.91 -27.74 17.05
N VAL A 294 -2.93 -27.88 17.93
CA VAL A 294 -1.68 -27.08 17.92
C VAL A 294 -0.98 -27.09 16.56
N TRP A 295 -0.96 -28.23 15.87
CA TRP A 295 -0.35 -28.32 14.53
C TRP A 295 -1.01 -27.39 13.50
N ALA A 296 -2.32 -27.13 13.63
CA ALA A 296 -3.03 -26.23 12.72
C ALA A 296 -2.57 -24.78 12.92
N GLY A 297 -2.38 -24.35 14.18
CA GLY A 297 -1.79 -23.04 14.50
C GLY A 297 -0.39 -22.88 13.92
N ILE A 298 0.47 -23.89 14.10
CA ILE A 298 1.83 -23.92 13.55
C ILE A 298 1.79 -23.82 12.01
N LEU A 299 0.89 -24.56 11.38
CA LEU A 299 0.75 -24.55 9.92
C LEU A 299 0.34 -23.16 9.41
N ILE A 300 -0.68 -22.55 9.99
CA ILE A 300 -1.17 -21.22 9.61
C ILE A 300 -0.07 -20.17 9.79
N LEU A 301 0.61 -20.18 10.93
CA LEU A 301 1.72 -19.27 11.23
C LEU A 301 2.84 -19.44 10.19
N THR A 302 3.25 -20.68 9.91
CA THR A 302 4.31 -20.98 8.95
C THR A 302 3.93 -20.53 7.52
N LEU A 303 2.68 -20.78 7.09
CA LEU A 303 2.19 -20.36 5.78
C LEU A 303 2.13 -18.84 5.68
N SER A 304 1.62 -18.15 6.70
CA SER A 304 1.55 -16.70 6.76
C SER A 304 2.93 -16.05 6.68
N LEU A 305 3.86 -16.53 7.47
CA LEU A 305 5.24 -16.04 7.47
C LEU A 305 5.94 -16.34 6.13
N SER A 306 5.78 -17.55 5.61
CA SER A 306 6.34 -17.94 4.30
C SER A 306 5.79 -17.11 3.16
N PHE A 307 4.47 -16.80 3.17
CA PHE A 307 3.84 -15.92 2.18
C PHE A 307 4.46 -14.51 2.22
N ILE A 308 4.57 -13.90 3.40
CA ILE A 308 5.14 -12.56 3.55
C ILE A 308 6.60 -12.52 3.06
N ILE A 309 7.42 -13.47 3.52
CA ILE A 309 8.84 -13.53 3.12
C ILE A 309 8.95 -13.77 1.61
N TRP A 310 8.18 -14.72 1.08
CA TRP A 310 8.23 -15.03 -0.34
C TRP A 310 7.79 -13.85 -1.20
N TYR A 311 6.61 -13.29 -0.95
CA TYR A 311 6.01 -12.27 -1.83
C TYR A 311 6.68 -10.90 -1.72
N PHE A 312 7.12 -10.50 -0.53
CA PHE A 312 7.69 -9.18 -0.29
C PHE A 312 9.22 -9.14 -0.32
N VAL A 313 9.90 -10.29 -0.22
CA VAL A 313 11.37 -10.36 -0.18
C VAL A 313 11.93 -11.22 -1.30
N ILE A 314 11.58 -12.52 -1.37
CA ILE A 314 12.22 -13.48 -2.27
C ILE A 314 11.79 -13.24 -3.72
N TYR A 315 10.50 -13.20 -3.99
CA TYR A 315 9.93 -13.03 -5.33
C TYR A 315 10.37 -11.73 -6.03
N PRO A 316 10.41 -10.56 -5.35
CA PRO A 316 11.00 -9.35 -5.89
C PRO A 316 12.46 -9.49 -6.36
N ILE A 317 13.27 -10.24 -5.60
CA ILE A 317 14.67 -10.50 -5.95
C ILE A 317 14.76 -11.40 -7.18
N GLN A 318 13.91 -12.43 -7.25
CA GLN A 318 13.85 -13.34 -8.41
C GLN A 318 13.49 -12.59 -9.70
N LEU A 319 12.39 -11.83 -9.69
CA LEU A 319 11.97 -11.02 -10.84
C LEU A 319 13.06 -10.06 -11.32
N HIS A 320 13.75 -9.42 -10.38
CA HIS A 320 14.85 -8.54 -10.74
C HIS A 320 16.03 -9.30 -11.38
N LYS A 321 16.34 -10.50 -10.89
CA LYS A 321 17.38 -11.37 -11.49
C LYS A 321 16.99 -11.86 -12.89
N GLU A 322 15.70 -12.08 -13.14
CA GLU A 322 15.15 -12.42 -14.46
C GLU A 322 15.19 -11.24 -15.45
N GLY A 323 15.55 -10.04 -15.02
CA GLY A 323 15.71 -8.87 -15.88
C GLY A 323 14.49 -7.94 -15.93
N TYR A 324 13.47 -8.16 -15.09
CA TYR A 324 12.35 -7.23 -14.99
C TYR A 324 12.72 -5.96 -14.20
N HIS A 325 12.37 -4.80 -14.74
CA HIS A 325 12.62 -3.50 -14.12
C HIS A 325 11.45 -2.54 -14.32
N ILE A 326 11.22 -1.65 -13.35
CA ILE A 326 10.30 -0.52 -13.49
C ILE A 326 11.05 0.63 -14.16
N GLN A 327 10.56 1.07 -15.31
CA GLN A 327 11.08 2.25 -15.99
C GLN A 327 10.68 3.55 -15.30
N LYS A 328 11.34 4.68 -15.66
CA LYS A 328 11.03 6.02 -15.11
C LYS A 328 9.58 6.48 -15.37
N ASN A 329 8.96 6.00 -16.42
CA ASN A 329 7.54 6.23 -16.77
C ASN A 329 6.56 5.30 -16.06
N GLY A 330 7.05 4.33 -15.25
CA GLY A 330 6.26 3.33 -14.55
C GLY A 330 5.95 2.08 -15.37
N ALA A 331 6.41 1.98 -16.63
CA ALA A 331 6.27 0.78 -17.44
C ALA A 331 7.22 -0.32 -16.95
N ILE A 332 6.77 -1.58 -17.07
CA ILE A 332 7.59 -2.75 -16.77
C ILE A 332 8.34 -3.13 -18.06
N LYS A 333 9.64 -3.23 -17.96
CA LYS A 333 10.48 -3.69 -19.09
C LYS A 333 11.22 -4.95 -18.69
N LEU A 334 11.23 -5.93 -19.58
CA LEU A 334 12.15 -7.06 -19.56
C LEU A 334 13.41 -6.65 -20.29
N THR A 335 14.52 -6.57 -19.60
CA THR A 335 15.84 -6.40 -20.23
C THR A 335 16.40 -7.80 -20.43
N VAL A 336 16.40 -8.27 -21.68
CA VAL A 336 17.07 -9.52 -22.04
C VAL A 336 18.55 -9.34 -21.72
N LYS A 337 19.10 -10.15 -20.82
CA LYS A 337 20.56 -10.21 -20.67
C LYS A 337 21.12 -10.66 -21.99
N PRO A 338 22.11 -9.97 -22.57
CA PRO A 338 22.87 -10.57 -23.67
C PRO A 338 23.47 -11.88 -23.13
N ILE A 339 23.27 -12.96 -23.91
CA ILE A 339 23.82 -14.30 -23.68
C ILE A 339 25.32 -14.22 -23.66
#